data_921ea1a23fe6d58037f48eb362a130b0
#
_entry.id   921ea1a23fe6d58037f48eb362a130b0
#
_cell.length_a   1.000
_cell.length_b   1.000
_cell.length_c   1.000
_cell.angle_alpha   90.00
_cell.angle_beta   90.00
_cell.angle_gamma   90.00
#
_symmetry.space_group_name_H-M   'P 1'
#
loop_
_entity.id
_entity.type
_entity.pdbx_description
1 polymer ?
#
loop_
_entity_poly.entity_id
_entity_poly.type
_entity_poly.pdbx_seq_one_letter_code
_entity_poly.pdbx_strand_id
1 'polypeptide(L)'
;AVEIANDTAYGLTNYVQSADGARRARLARRLRSGMVEMNGRSRGAGAPFGGFKASGNGREGGVWGLDEFCEVKSVSGWPDDIAAE
;
A
#
# COMPACT_ATOMS: atom_id res chain seq x y z
N ALA A 1 -2.51 21.59 -7.49
CA ALA A 1 -3.34 20.80 -6.55
C ALA A 1 -2.58 19.62 -5.95
N VAL A 2 -1.80 18.90 -6.76
CA VAL A 2 -1.00 17.74 -6.27
C VAL A 2 0.05 18.19 -5.25
N GLU A 3 0.72 19.30 -5.50
CA GLU A 3 1.70 19.86 -4.57
C GLU A 3 1.07 20.18 -3.22
N ILE A 4 -0.11 20.77 -3.25
CA ILE A 4 -0.86 21.09 -2.02
C ILE A 4 -1.29 19.82 -1.30
N ALA A 5 -1.80 18.83 -2.01
CA ALA A 5 -2.24 17.57 -1.43
C ALA A 5 -1.08 16.79 -0.80
N ASN A 6 0.12 16.89 -1.38
CA ASN A 6 1.33 16.24 -0.87
C ASN A 6 2.03 17.03 0.25
N ASP A 7 1.66 18.29 0.45
CA ASP A 7 2.29 19.17 1.44
C ASP A 7 1.71 18.92 2.84
N THR A 8 2.01 17.74 3.37
CA THR A 8 1.61 17.32 4.70
C THR A 8 2.62 16.28 5.23
N ALA A 9 2.71 16.19 6.55
CA ALA A 9 3.51 15.16 7.20
C ALA A 9 2.86 13.78 7.11
N TYR A 10 1.60 13.68 6.70
CA TYR A 10 0.83 12.45 6.63
C TYR A 10 0.67 11.96 5.19
N GLY A 11 0.31 10.70 5.04
CA GLY A 11 0.08 10.10 3.73
C GLY A 11 -0.68 8.79 3.82
N LEU A 12 -1.85 8.80 4.48
CA LEU A 12 -2.67 7.59 4.59
C LEU A 12 -3.50 7.37 3.33
N THR A 13 -4.43 8.24 3.06
CA THR A 13 -5.36 8.10 1.94
C THR A 13 -5.58 9.43 1.25
N ASN A 14 -5.63 9.40 -0.08
CA ASN A 14 -6.13 10.49 -0.90
C ASN A 14 -7.37 10.04 -1.65
N TYR A 15 -8.23 11.00 -1.94
CA TYR A 15 -9.47 10.78 -2.67
C TYR A 15 -9.46 11.59 -3.95
N VAL A 16 -9.76 10.94 -5.06
CA VAL A 16 -9.78 11.57 -6.38
C VAL A 16 -11.14 11.37 -7.02
N GLN A 17 -11.74 12.45 -7.49
CA GLN A 17 -12.97 12.38 -8.26
C GLN A 17 -12.74 13.03 -9.63
N SER A 18 -12.89 12.27 -10.69
CA SER A 18 -12.79 12.74 -12.06
C SER A 18 -13.39 11.70 -13.00
N ALA A 19 -14.11 12.18 -14.01
CA ALA A 19 -14.61 11.33 -15.09
C ALA A 19 -13.50 10.91 -16.05
N ASP A 20 -12.37 11.64 -16.07
CA ASP A 20 -11.24 11.37 -16.95
C ASP A 20 -10.32 10.31 -16.35
N GLY A 21 -10.34 9.11 -16.92
CA GLY A 21 -9.53 7.98 -16.44
C GLY A 21 -8.03 8.21 -16.53
N ALA A 22 -7.55 8.90 -17.56
CA ALA A 22 -6.14 9.23 -17.72
C ALA A 22 -5.67 10.20 -16.62
N ARG A 23 -6.52 11.16 -16.26
CA ARG A 23 -6.25 12.08 -15.15
C ARG A 23 -6.19 11.32 -13.82
N ARG A 24 -7.13 10.44 -13.57
CA ARG A 24 -7.12 9.62 -12.35
C ARG A 24 -5.82 8.83 -12.22
N ALA A 25 -5.38 8.20 -13.30
CA ALA A 25 -4.13 7.43 -13.31
C ALA A 25 -2.90 8.30 -13.03
N ARG A 26 -2.83 9.49 -13.62
CA ARG A 26 -1.73 10.42 -13.35
C ARG A 26 -1.70 10.87 -11.90
N LEU A 27 -2.86 11.22 -11.36
CA LEU A 27 -2.97 11.67 -9.97
C LEU A 27 -2.59 10.56 -8.99
N ALA A 28 -3.03 9.34 -9.24
CA ALA A 28 -2.69 8.20 -8.38
C ALA A 28 -1.17 7.99 -8.27
N ARG A 29 -0.43 8.19 -9.36
CA ARG A 29 1.03 8.04 -9.35
C ARG A 29 1.75 9.19 -8.65
N ARG A 30 1.19 10.37 -8.64
CA ARG A 30 1.81 11.58 -8.10
C ARG A 30 1.46 11.85 -6.64
N LEU A 31 0.34 11.35 -6.16
CA LEU A 31 -0.08 11.52 -4.78
C LEU A 31 0.75 10.62 -3.86
N ARG A 32 1.28 11.21 -2.79
CA ARG A 32 2.17 10.54 -1.83
C ARG A 32 1.39 10.02 -0.63
N SER A 33 0.66 8.95 -0.85
CA SER A 33 -0.10 8.26 0.19
C SER A 33 -0.11 6.76 -0.09
N GLY A 34 -0.39 5.98 0.95
CA GLY A 34 -0.45 4.53 0.83
C GLY A 34 -1.68 4.04 0.08
N MET A 35 -2.74 4.85 0.05
CA MET A 35 -3.99 4.50 -0.61
C MET A 35 -4.51 5.70 -1.41
N VAL A 36 -5.09 5.40 -2.57
CA VAL A 36 -5.82 6.38 -3.38
C VAL A 36 -7.16 5.76 -3.74
N GLU A 37 -8.24 6.40 -3.31
CA GLU A 37 -9.60 5.98 -3.62
C GLU A 37 -10.17 6.89 -4.69
N MET A 38 -10.62 6.30 -5.79
CA MET A 38 -11.11 7.05 -6.94
C MET A 38 -12.61 6.87 -7.10
N ASN A 39 -13.31 7.99 -7.28
CA ASN A 39 -14.76 8.04 -7.53
C ASN A 39 -15.58 7.24 -6.50
N GLY A 40 -15.19 7.35 -5.23
CA GLY A 40 -15.92 6.72 -4.12
C GLY A 40 -15.71 5.23 -3.97
N ARG A 41 -14.77 4.62 -4.69
CA ARG A 41 -14.47 3.20 -4.54
C ARG A 41 -13.49 2.96 -3.39
N SER A 42 -13.88 2.09 -2.46
CA SER A 42 -12.99 1.62 -1.41
C SER A 42 -11.98 0.62 -1.95
N ARG A 43 -10.90 0.39 -1.18
CA ARG A 43 -9.90 -0.60 -1.58
C ARG A 43 -10.54 -2.00 -1.72
N GLY A 44 -10.03 -2.76 -2.66
CA GLY A 44 -10.49 -4.13 -2.89
C GLY A 44 -10.06 -5.09 -1.79
N ALA A 45 -10.74 -6.24 -1.71
CA ALA A 45 -10.35 -7.32 -0.80
C ALA A 45 -8.91 -7.78 -1.11
N GLY A 46 -8.10 -7.94 -0.07
CA GLY A 46 -6.70 -8.33 -0.21
C GLY A 46 -5.75 -7.18 -0.53
N ALA A 47 -6.24 -5.98 -0.84
CA ALA A 47 -5.40 -4.81 -1.01
C ALA A 47 -4.89 -4.31 0.35
N PRO A 48 -3.65 -3.84 0.45
CA PRO A 48 -3.09 -3.40 1.72
C PRO A 48 -3.68 -2.08 2.19
N PHE A 49 -3.93 -1.96 3.48
CA PHE A 49 -4.28 -0.73 4.15
C PHE A 49 -3.05 -0.19 4.87
N GLY A 50 -2.71 1.05 4.66
CA GLY A 50 -1.59 1.70 5.34
C GLY A 50 -1.10 2.91 4.57
N GLY A 51 -0.21 3.66 5.18
CA GLY A 51 0.19 4.98 4.71
C GLY A 51 1.67 5.14 4.43
N PHE A 52 1.99 6.37 4.09
CA PHE A 52 3.35 6.87 3.93
C PHE A 52 3.63 7.88 5.04
N LYS A 53 4.88 8.26 5.20
CA LYS A 53 5.31 9.35 6.08
C LYS A 53 4.86 9.13 7.54
N ALA A 54 4.36 10.17 8.18
CA ALA A 54 3.92 10.11 9.58
C ALA A 54 2.67 9.27 9.82
N SER A 55 1.96 8.88 8.76
CA SER A 55 0.84 7.92 8.86
C SER A 55 1.31 6.49 9.14
N GLY A 56 2.61 6.23 9.07
CA GLY A 56 3.22 4.95 9.38
C GLY A 56 3.57 4.15 8.13
N ASN A 57 4.43 3.15 8.30
CA ASN A 57 4.93 2.31 7.20
C ASN A 57 4.29 0.93 7.13
N GLY A 58 3.60 0.50 8.19
CA GLY A 58 2.98 -0.81 8.26
C GLY A 58 1.81 -0.95 7.29
N ARG A 59 1.43 -2.18 7.05
CA ARG A 59 0.27 -2.50 6.20
C ARG A 59 -0.62 -3.52 6.90
N GLU A 60 -1.93 -3.40 6.68
CA GLU A 60 -2.92 -4.36 7.10
C GLU A 60 -3.60 -4.96 5.86
N GLY A 61 -4.14 -6.15 6.02
CA GLY A 61 -4.92 -6.81 4.98
C GLY A 61 -4.08 -7.58 3.97
N GLY A 62 -4.62 -8.69 3.52
CA GLY A 62 -4.00 -9.57 2.54
C GLY A 62 -2.64 -10.10 2.97
N VAL A 63 -1.83 -10.46 1.99
CA VAL A 63 -0.45 -10.94 2.20
C VAL A 63 0.41 -9.91 2.92
N TRP A 64 0.20 -8.64 2.63
CA TRP A 64 0.96 -7.53 3.22
C TRP A 64 0.78 -7.45 4.74
N GLY A 65 -0.47 -7.60 5.21
CA GLY A 65 -0.77 -7.61 6.62
C GLY A 65 -0.21 -8.85 7.32
N LEU A 66 -0.25 -9.99 6.66
CA LEU A 66 0.32 -11.22 7.19
C LEU A 66 1.83 -11.11 7.38
N ASP A 67 2.53 -10.51 6.42
CA ASP A 67 3.98 -10.32 6.46
C ASP A 67 4.44 -9.45 7.65
N GLU A 68 3.60 -8.52 8.10
CA GLU A 68 3.92 -7.66 9.25
C GLU A 68 4.09 -8.44 10.56
N PHE A 69 3.51 -9.62 10.65
CA PHE A 69 3.62 -10.49 11.82
C PHE A 69 4.71 -11.55 11.68
N CYS A 70 5.46 -11.53 10.58
CA CYS A 70 6.49 -12.50 10.28
C CYS A 70 7.87 -11.85 10.28
N GLU A 71 8.87 -12.62 10.67
CA GLU A 71 10.26 -12.25 10.52
C GLU A 71 10.87 -13.01 9.36
N VAL A 72 11.68 -12.34 8.58
CA VAL A 72 12.37 -12.96 7.44
C VAL A 72 13.68 -13.57 7.90
N LYS A 73 13.87 -14.85 7.59
CA LYS A 73 15.08 -15.58 7.92
C LYS A 73 15.68 -16.15 6.63
N SER A 74 16.96 -15.97 6.46
CA SER A 74 17.71 -16.62 5.39
C SER A 74 18.37 -17.90 5.92
N VAL A 75 18.17 -19.00 5.21
CA VAL A 75 18.75 -20.29 5.59
C VAL A 75 19.48 -20.86 4.40
N SER A 76 20.78 -21.19 4.58
CA SER A 76 21.61 -21.82 3.55
C SER A 76 21.90 -23.27 3.94
N GLY A 77 22.10 -24.13 2.95
CA GLY A 77 22.44 -25.53 3.17
C GLY A 77 21.25 -26.35 3.69
N TRP A 78 20.02 -25.98 3.36
CA TRP A 78 18.84 -26.73 3.78
C TRP A 78 18.93 -28.16 3.24
N PRO A 79 18.70 -29.20 4.10
CA PRO A 79 18.75 -30.58 3.65
C PRO A 79 17.61 -30.93 2.69
N ASP A 80 17.94 -31.48 1.52
CA ASP A 80 16.96 -31.85 0.50
C ASP A 80 16.08 -33.03 0.91
N ASP A 81 16.55 -33.82 1.87
CA ASP A 81 15.87 -35.02 2.35
C ASP A 81 14.91 -34.76 3.51
N ILE A 82 14.74 -33.49 3.91
CA ILE A 82 13.78 -33.10 4.96
C ILE A 82 12.45 -32.74 4.31
N ALA A 83 11.39 -33.44 4.73
CA ALA A 83 10.05 -33.14 4.26
C ALA A 83 9.58 -31.80 4.82
N ALA A 84 8.84 -31.03 3.98
CA ALA A 84 8.18 -29.81 4.45
C ALA A 84 7.01 -30.18 5.37
N GLU A 85 6.96 -29.52 6.50
CA GLU A 85 5.89 -29.70 7.50
C GLU A 85 4.91 -28.53 7.51
#